data_fcf8e6415400076c95e432b4677bb71f
#
_entry.id   fcf8e6415400076c95e432b4677bb71f
#
_cell.length_a   1.000
_cell.length_b   1.000
_cell.length_c   1.000
_cell.angle_alpha   90.00
_cell.angle_beta   90.00
_cell.angle_gamma   90.00
#
_symmetry.space_group_name_H-M   'P 1'
#
loop_
_entity.id
_entity.type
_entity.pdbx_description
1 polymer ?
#
loop_
_entity_poly.entity_id
_entity_poly.type
_entity_poly.pdbx_seq_one_letter_code
_entity_poly.pdbx_strand_id
1 'polypeptide(L)'
;YGMHWMLNVLVKGCREGFVLIRAVEPLRGLRAMRVARGVTRDSQLCSGPGKLTQAMGVTGAHHGLDLCRDPGFGFQACGEAGPVAASPRIGITRAAERPWRFHLVGNAHVSGSKQQNRIRAGTPENEEAGRK
;
A
#
# COMPACT_ATOMS: atom_id res chain seq x y z
N TYR A 1 -15.67 1.38 -8.45
CA TYR A 1 -16.49 0.51 -9.33
C TYR A 1 -17.47 -0.37 -8.55
N GLY A 2 -17.55 -0.27 -7.21
CA GLY A 2 -18.48 -1.03 -6.38
C GLY A 2 -18.20 -2.54 -6.25
N MET A 3 -17.09 -3.03 -6.77
CA MET A 3 -16.77 -4.47 -6.77
C MET A 3 -15.89 -4.92 -5.60
N HIS A 4 -15.08 -4.04 -5.05
CA HIS A 4 -14.14 -4.36 -3.99
C HIS A 4 -14.03 -3.27 -2.95
N TRP A 5 -13.85 -3.66 -1.71
CA TRP A 5 -13.42 -2.76 -0.66
C TRP A 5 -11.98 -2.27 -0.93
N MET A 6 -11.68 -1.08 -0.45
CA MET A 6 -10.34 -0.49 -0.54
C MET A 6 -9.88 -0.07 0.86
N LEU A 7 -8.66 -0.39 1.24
CA LEU A 7 -8.08 0.04 2.50
C LEU A 7 -7.45 1.42 2.33
N ASN A 8 -8.23 2.45 2.68
CA ASN A 8 -7.75 3.82 2.75
C ASN A 8 -7.51 4.20 4.20
N VAL A 9 -6.32 4.67 4.51
CA VAL A 9 -5.95 5.17 5.83
C VAL A 9 -6.09 6.68 5.82
N LEU A 10 -6.96 7.20 6.71
CA LEU A 10 -7.06 8.64 6.94
C LEU A 10 -5.94 9.06 7.90
N VAL A 11 -5.07 9.94 7.43
CA VAL A 11 -4.06 10.59 8.27
C VAL A 11 -4.62 11.89 8.80
N LYS A 12 -4.70 12.01 10.12
CA LYS A 12 -5.15 13.23 10.82
C LYS A 12 -3.93 13.94 11.43
N GLY A 13 -3.91 15.26 11.39
CA GLY A 13 -2.84 16.07 11.97
C GLY A 13 -2.83 17.46 11.35
N CYS A 14 -1.66 18.09 11.28
CA CYS A 14 -1.50 19.41 10.67
C CYS A 14 -1.84 19.43 9.17
N ARG A 15 -1.83 18.29 8.51
CA ARG A 15 -2.33 18.10 7.15
C ARG A 15 -3.13 16.80 7.11
N GLU A 16 -4.35 16.89 6.62
CA GLU A 16 -5.22 15.73 6.43
C GLU A 16 -5.01 15.13 5.04
N GLY A 17 -5.14 13.81 4.94
CA GLY A 17 -5.02 13.11 3.67
C GLY A 17 -5.35 11.64 3.78
N PHE A 18 -5.46 10.99 2.62
CA PHE A 18 -5.72 9.57 2.54
C PHE A 18 -4.53 8.84 1.90
N VAL A 19 -4.15 7.73 2.49
CA VAL A 19 -3.15 6.81 1.94
C VAL A 19 -3.85 5.51 1.57
N LEU A 20 -3.89 5.20 0.28
CA LEU A 20 -4.38 3.91 -0.20
C LEU A 20 -3.29 2.85 -0.03
N ILE A 21 -3.57 1.83 0.76
CA ILE A 21 -2.71 0.65 0.84
C ILE A 21 -2.97 -0.21 -0.41
N ARG A 22 -2.01 -0.27 -1.32
CA ARG A 22 -2.20 -0.95 -2.61
C ARG A 22 -1.77 -2.40 -2.62
N ALA A 23 -0.75 -2.74 -1.86
CA ALA A 23 -0.23 -4.09 -1.77
C ALA A 23 0.53 -4.28 -0.46
N VAL A 24 0.53 -5.49 0.04
CA VAL A 24 1.30 -5.90 1.22
C VAL A 24 1.90 -7.28 0.99
N GLU A 25 3.02 -7.55 1.64
CA GLU A 25 3.58 -8.89 1.73
C GLU A 25 2.88 -9.65 2.86
N PRO A 26 2.16 -10.74 2.57
CA PRO A 26 1.50 -11.52 3.60
C PRO A 26 2.52 -12.41 4.32
N LEU A 27 2.66 -12.23 5.63
CA LEU A 27 3.63 -12.99 6.44
C LEU A 27 2.98 -14.14 7.21
N ARG A 28 1.69 -14.03 7.53
CA ARG A 28 0.93 -15.01 8.32
C ARG A 28 -0.46 -15.20 7.72
N GLY A 29 -1.14 -16.30 8.09
CA GLY A 29 -2.49 -16.57 7.62
C GLY A 29 -2.59 -16.97 6.14
N LEU A 30 -1.50 -17.35 5.49
CA LEU A 30 -1.41 -17.63 4.06
C LEU A 30 -2.46 -18.64 3.57
N ARG A 31 -2.73 -19.68 4.38
CA ARG A 31 -3.74 -20.70 4.02
C ARG A 31 -5.14 -20.09 3.90
N ALA A 32 -5.55 -19.30 4.89
CA ALA A 32 -6.86 -18.63 4.86
C ALA A 32 -6.94 -17.63 3.70
N MET A 33 -5.88 -16.87 3.45
CA MET A 33 -5.82 -15.95 2.32
C MET A 33 -5.90 -16.66 0.96
N ARG A 34 -5.23 -17.80 0.79
CA ARG A 34 -5.34 -18.61 -0.44
C ARG A 34 -6.77 -19.08 -0.68
N VAL A 35 -7.48 -19.51 0.38
CA VAL A 35 -8.89 -19.90 0.30
C VAL A 35 -9.75 -18.70 -0.09
N ALA A 36 -9.61 -17.56 0.61
CA ALA A 36 -10.39 -16.35 0.35
C ALA A 36 -10.16 -15.78 -1.06
N ARG A 37 -8.96 -15.96 -1.62
CA ARG A 37 -8.57 -15.45 -2.93
C ARG A 37 -8.75 -16.46 -4.08
N GLY A 38 -8.88 -17.74 -3.79
CA GLY A 38 -8.88 -18.80 -4.80
C GLY A 38 -7.57 -18.90 -5.60
N VAL A 39 -6.41 -18.56 -4.98
CA VAL A 39 -5.10 -18.59 -5.64
C VAL A 39 -4.08 -19.32 -4.78
N THR A 40 -3.07 -19.90 -5.42
CA THR A 40 -2.03 -20.71 -4.74
C THR A 40 -0.72 -19.97 -4.50
N ARG A 41 -0.40 -18.97 -5.34
CA ARG A 41 0.86 -18.22 -5.25
C ARG A 41 0.75 -17.09 -4.26
N ASP A 42 1.65 -17.04 -3.28
CA ASP A 42 1.63 -16.01 -2.24
C ASP A 42 1.80 -14.59 -2.78
N SER A 43 2.62 -14.40 -3.80
CA SER A 43 2.79 -13.09 -4.47
C SER A 43 1.51 -12.57 -5.15
N GLN A 44 0.49 -13.40 -5.32
CA GLN A 44 -0.80 -12.99 -5.89
C GLN A 44 -1.87 -12.69 -4.82
N LEU A 45 -1.61 -13.01 -3.56
CA LEU A 45 -2.59 -12.85 -2.48
C LEU A 45 -2.98 -11.39 -2.28
N CYS A 46 -1.98 -10.53 -2.06
CA CYS A 46 -2.18 -9.13 -1.67
C CYS A 46 -1.53 -8.11 -2.62
N SER A 47 -1.26 -8.47 -3.88
CA SER A 47 -0.55 -7.64 -4.87
C SER A 47 -1.44 -6.61 -5.59
N GLY A 48 -2.49 -6.13 -4.96
CA GLY A 48 -3.40 -5.10 -5.48
C GLY A 48 -4.43 -4.72 -4.43
N PRO A 49 -5.03 -3.51 -4.50
CA PRO A 49 -5.85 -2.97 -3.41
C PRO A 49 -7.11 -3.83 -3.13
N GLY A 50 -7.84 -4.26 -4.13
CA GLY A 50 -8.98 -5.19 -3.95
C GLY A 50 -8.54 -6.61 -3.58
N LYS A 51 -7.35 -7.04 -4.03
CA LYS A 51 -6.80 -8.35 -3.69
C LYS A 51 -6.46 -8.43 -2.20
N LEU A 52 -5.79 -7.42 -1.67
CA LEU A 52 -5.42 -7.37 -0.26
C LEU A 52 -6.64 -7.32 0.66
N THR A 53 -7.66 -6.53 0.33
CA THR A 53 -8.87 -6.45 1.14
C THR A 53 -9.63 -7.77 1.16
N GLN A 54 -9.74 -8.46 0.02
CA GLN A 54 -10.32 -9.79 -0.06
C GLN A 54 -9.49 -10.82 0.72
N ALA A 55 -8.17 -10.81 0.58
CA ALA A 55 -7.28 -11.73 1.29
C ALA A 55 -7.34 -11.58 2.81
N MET A 56 -7.43 -10.33 3.29
CA MET A 56 -7.45 -9.99 4.71
C MET A 56 -8.87 -9.94 5.31
N GLY A 57 -9.91 -10.16 4.51
CA GLY A 57 -11.29 -10.06 4.96
C GLY A 57 -11.72 -8.64 5.33
N VAL A 58 -11.10 -7.60 4.75
CA VAL A 58 -11.45 -6.20 5.01
C VAL A 58 -12.77 -5.86 4.33
N THR A 59 -13.71 -5.38 5.14
CA THR A 59 -15.08 -5.00 4.71
C THR A 59 -15.49 -3.67 5.32
N GLY A 60 -16.73 -3.24 5.10
CA GLY A 60 -17.32 -2.06 5.73
C GLY A 60 -17.34 -2.09 7.25
N ALA A 61 -17.28 -3.27 7.87
CA ALA A 61 -17.19 -3.39 9.34
C ALA A 61 -15.91 -2.78 9.92
N HIS A 62 -14.87 -2.61 9.12
CA HIS A 62 -13.60 -1.99 9.52
C HIS A 62 -13.59 -0.46 9.32
N HIS A 63 -14.71 0.11 8.88
CA HIS A 63 -14.78 1.56 8.67
C HIS A 63 -14.72 2.30 10.01
N GLY A 64 -13.84 3.29 10.10
CA GLY A 64 -13.68 4.14 11.29
C GLY A 64 -12.80 3.55 12.39
N LEU A 65 -12.17 2.38 12.19
CA LEU A 65 -11.22 1.84 13.17
C LEU A 65 -10.02 2.78 13.35
N ASP A 66 -9.59 2.93 14.59
CA ASP A 66 -8.32 3.59 14.91
C ASP A 66 -7.17 2.59 14.78
N LEU A 67 -6.49 2.64 13.63
CA LEU A 67 -5.41 1.71 13.28
C LEU A 67 -4.17 1.82 14.18
N CYS A 68 -4.09 2.83 15.04
CA CYS A 68 -3.02 2.96 16.03
C CYS A 68 -3.37 2.33 17.37
N ARG A 69 -4.65 2.02 17.61
CA ARG A 69 -5.14 1.55 18.92
C ARG A 69 -5.91 0.24 18.88
N ASP A 70 -6.47 -0.12 17.72
CA ASP A 70 -7.24 -1.34 17.58
C ASP A 70 -6.34 -2.58 17.76
N PRO A 71 -6.65 -3.50 18.69
CA PRO A 71 -5.79 -4.65 18.98
C PRO A 71 -5.87 -5.75 17.93
N GLY A 72 -6.93 -5.78 17.14
CA GLY A 72 -7.19 -6.82 16.12
C GLY A 72 -6.82 -6.43 14.72
N PHE A 73 -6.83 -5.13 14.40
CA PHE A 73 -6.56 -4.62 13.06
C PHE A 73 -5.89 -3.24 13.11
N GLY A 74 -4.57 -3.19 13.00
CA GLY A 74 -3.84 -1.93 13.15
C GLY A 74 -2.45 -1.96 12.55
N PHE A 75 -1.73 -0.87 12.76
CA PHE A 75 -0.32 -0.74 12.41
C PHE A 75 0.57 -1.06 13.60
N GLN A 76 1.63 -1.77 13.33
CA GLN A 76 2.69 -2.02 14.29
C GLN A 76 4.02 -1.54 13.71
N ALA A 77 4.84 -0.91 14.52
CA ALA A 77 6.19 -0.59 14.13
C ALA A 77 6.96 -1.88 13.83
N CYS A 78 7.67 -1.90 12.72
CA CYS A 78 8.61 -2.95 12.38
C CYS A 78 10.03 -2.37 12.34
N GLY A 79 11.03 -3.25 12.31
CA GLY A 79 12.43 -2.86 12.12
C GLY A 79 12.65 -2.12 10.78
N GLU A 80 13.90 -1.95 10.39
CA GLU A 80 14.23 -1.25 9.15
C GLU A 80 13.54 -1.88 7.95
N ALA A 81 12.75 -1.07 7.27
CA ALA A 81 12.25 -1.41 5.95
C ALA A 81 13.42 -1.33 4.95
N GLY A 82 13.43 -2.20 3.95
CA GLY A 82 14.36 -2.08 2.83
C GLY A 82 14.18 -0.75 2.07
N PRO A 83 15.00 -0.48 1.06
CA PRO A 83 14.96 0.77 0.30
C PRO A 83 13.58 0.99 -0.31
N VAL A 84 13.09 2.24 -0.19
CA VAL A 84 11.80 2.68 -0.73
C VAL A 84 12.03 3.53 -1.98
N ALA A 85 11.26 3.27 -3.01
CA ALA A 85 11.21 4.11 -4.20
C ALA A 85 9.88 4.85 -4.32
N ALA A 86 9.92 6.04 -4.90
CA ALA A 86 8.77 6.80 -5.32
C ALA A 86 8.60 6.71 -6.84
N SER A 87 7.37 6.65 -7.32
CA SER A 87 7.06 6.57 -8.75
C SER A 87 5.68 7.16 -9.05
N PRO A 88 5.36 7.44 -10.32
CA PRO A 88 4.02 7.83 -10.72
C PRO A 88 2.96 6.80 -10.31
N ARG A 89 1.76 7.29 -10.03
CA ARG A 89 0.63 6.43 -9.65
C ARG A 89 0.12 5.63 -10.85
N ILE A 90 -0.37 4.41 -10.59
CA ILE A 90 -0.86 3.49 -11.62
C ILE A 90 -2.40 3.55 -11.67
N GLY A 91 -2.95 3.61 -12.90
CA GLY A 91 -4.39 3.51 -13.13
C GLY A 91 -5.19 4.75 -12.75
N ILE A 92 -4.56 5.93 -12.78
CA ILE A 92 -5.21 7.22 -12.56
C ILE A 92 -4.82 8.23 -13.65
N THR A 93 -5.69 9.21 -13.87
CA THR A 93 -5.50 10.26 -14.87
C THR A 93 -5.14 11.61 -14.26
N ARG A 94 -5.70 11.94 -13.08
CA ARG A 94 -5.42 13.22 -12.41
C ARG A 94 -4.10 13.16 -11.66
N ALA A 95 -3.21 14.15 -11.90
CA ALA A 95 -1.88 14.25 -11.31
C ALA A 95 -1.12 12.92 -11.44
N ALA A 96 -1.21 12.29 -12.61
CA ALA A 96 -0.58 10.99 -12.89
C ALA A 96 0.94 11.06 -12.87
N GLU A 97 1.50 12.24 -13.21
CA GLU A 97 2.93 12.56 -13.22
C GLU A 97 3.56 12.63 -11.82
N ARG A 98 2.75 12.86 -10.78
CA ARG A 98 3.26 13.03 -9.42
C ARG A 98 3.78 11.71 -8.85
N PRO A 99 4.97 11.68 -8.20
CA PRO A 99 5.58 10.46 -7.67
C PRO A 99 4.96 10.06 -6.32
N TRP A 100 3.64 9.94 -6.29
CA TRP A 100 2.88 9.65 -5.07
C TRP A 100 2.59 8.16 -4.87
N ARG A 101 3.33 7.30 -5.52
CA ARG A 101 3.33 5.87 -5.29
C ARG A 101 4.65 5.45 -4.67
N PHE A 102 4.60 5.02 -3.43
CA PHE A 102 5.75 4.54 -2.68
C PHE A 102 5.74 3.01 -2.62
N HIS A 103 6.89 2.38 -2.77
CA HIS A 103 7.00 0.92 -2.74
C HIS A 103 8.39 0.46 -2.34
N LEU A 104 8.47 -0.73 -1.74
CA LEU A 104 9.74 -1.39 -1.44
C LEU A 104 10.40 -1.86 -2.73
N VAL A 105 11.69 -1.55 -2.85
CA VAL A 105 12.51 -1.92 -4.00
C VAL A 105 12.72 -3.41 -4.05
N GLY A 106 12.47 -4.04 -5.21
CA GLY A 106 12.74 -5.46 -5.41
C GLY A 106 11.78 -6.43 -4.73
N ASN A 107 10.80 -5.94 -3.96
CA ASN A 107 9.85 -6.82 -3.29
C ASN A 107 8.86 -7.43 -4.30
N ALA A 108 8.69 -8.76 -4.26
CA ALA A 108 7.86 -9.52 -5.20
C ALA A 108 6.35 -9.27 -5.06
N HIS A 109 5.91 -8.68 -3.93
CA HIS A 109 4.51 -8.42 -3.63
C HIS A 109 4.05 -7.01 -4.06
N VAL A 110 4.95 -6.19 -4.60
CA VAL A 110 4.61 -4.85 -5.09
C VAL A 110 3.64 -4.94 -6.27
N SER A 111 2.57 -4.15 -6.22
CA SER A 111 1.58 -4.08 -7.32
C SER A 111 2.16 -3.40 -8.56
N GLY A 112 1.69 -3.80 -9.74
CA GLY A 112 2.13 -3.27 -11.03
C GLY A 112 3.09 -4.20 -11.78
N SER A 113 3.48 -3.81 -12.99
CA SER A 113 4.42 -4.58 -13.80
C SER A 113 5.85 -4.45 -13.30
N LYS A 114 6.70 -5.41 -13.67
CA LYS A 114 8.15 -5.33 -13.37
C LYS A 114 8.78 -4.03 -13.89
N GLN A 115 8.33 -3.54 -15.04
CA GLN A 115 8.82 -2.29 -15.63
C GLN A 115 8.40 -1.06 -14.79
N GLN A 116 7.17 -1.03 -14.27
CA GLN A 116 6.68 0.04 -13.39
C GLN A 116 7.36 0.02 -12.01
N ASN A 117 7.93 -1.11 -11.61
CA ASN A 117 8.64 -1.30 -10.36
C ASN A 117 10.17 -1.16 -10.52
N ARG A 118 10.68 -0.99 -11.73
CA ARG A 118 12.09 -0.62 -11.98
C ARG A 118 12.28 0.82 -11.57
N ILE A 119 13.22 1.03 -10.67
CA ILE A 119 13.54 2.32 -10.10
C ILE A 119 14.33 3.16 -11.09
N ARG A 120 13.97 4.44 -11.17
CA ARG A 120 15.01 5.46 -11.22
C ARG A 120 15.35 5.78 -9.76
N ALA A 121 16.54 5.42 -9.31
CA ALA A 121 17.10 5.92 -8.07
C ALA A 121 17.28 7.44 -8.23
N GLY A 122 16.26 8.19 -7.88
CA GLY A 122 16.30 9.63 -7.72
C GLY A 122 16.27 9.88 -6.24
N THR A 123 17.42 10.23 -5.67
CA THR A 123 17.54 10.83 -4.36
C THR A 123 16.51 11.96 -4.23
N PRO A 124 15.70 12.05 -3.17
CA PRO A 124 14.99 13.28 -2.89
C PRO A 124 16.04 14.33 -2.54
N GLU A 125 16.32 15.23 -3.47
CA GLU A 125 16.99 16.48 -3.14
C GLU A 125 16.07 17.22 -2.17
N ASN A 126 16.56 17.38 -0.94
CA ASN A 126 16.04 18.35 0.01
C ASN A 126 16.21 19.74 -0.60
N GLU A 127 15.18 20.22 -1.29
CA GLU A 127 15.05 21.66 -1.47
C GLU A 127 14.74 22.28 -0.11
N GLU A 128 15.80 22.69 0.57
CA GLU A 128 15.74 23.76 1.55
C GLU A 128 15.18 25.00 0.85
N ALA A 129 13.87 25.20 0.97
CA ALA A 129 13.25 26.46 0.61
C ALA A 129 13.82 27.53 1.56
N GLY A 130 14.80 28.26 1.03
CA GLY A 130 15.44 29.40 1.66
C GLY A 130 14.41 30.40 2.17
N ARG A 131 14.69 30.85 3.38
CA ARG A 131 14.22 32.11 3.95
C ARG A 131 14.54 33.26 2.99
N LYS A 132 13.54 33.98 2.63
CA LYS A 132 13.58 35.49 2.64
C LYS A 132 12.15 36.01 2.75
#